data_b566a11a8831ac72f2cc18de71657bd3
#
_entry.id   b566a11a8831ac72f2cc18de71657bd3
#
_cell.length_a   1.000
_cell.length_b   1.000
_cell.length_c   1.000
_cell.angle_alpha   90.00
_cell.angle_beta   90.00
_cell.angle_gamma   90.00
#
_symmetry.space_group_name_H-M   'P 1'
#
loop_
_entity.id
_entity.type
_entity.pdbx_description
1 polymer ?
#
loop_
_entity_poly.entity_id
_entity_poly.type
_entity_poly.pdbx_seq_one_letter_code
_entity_poly.pdbx_strand_id
1 'polypeptide(L)'
;MKVLILYGSPHRKGTTAQLTAPFADELRKCGAEVSEEWIYEKHLETCRGCGVCQDRIGEVGCVHDDDFAPLVDEIAASDLVVFATPIYAWFLPGPVKTFMDRLIYAPIKKYGRETAPSLLSGRATAIIVTSGYPPKETVVPFEMSLRKLSECLGMNYLGWSGGTDPGKGKVFMNEKKEQRMRSFAHELLSKL
;
A
#
# COMPACT_ATOMS: atom_id res chain seq x y z
N MET A 1 -13.45 5.84 -11.02
CA MET A 1 -12.36 4.99 -10.53
C MET A 1 -11.96 5.47 -9.15
N LYS A 2 -11.84 4.55 -8.20
CA LYS A 2 -11.46 4.85 -6.81
C LYS A 2 -10.02 4.41 -6.53
N VAL A 3 -9.22 5.31 -5.98
CA VAL A 3 -7.83 5.04 -5.59
C VAL A 3 -7.66 5.29 -4.11
N LEU A 4 -7.13 4.30 -3.39
CA LEU A 4 -6.73 4.43 -2.00
C LEU A 4 -5.21 4.54 -1.90
N ILE A 5 -4.71 5.59 -1.25
CA ILE A 5 -3.29 5.75 -0.92
C ILE A 5 -3.10 5.47 0.57
N LEU A 6 -2.34 4.42 0.88
CA LEU A 6 -1.97 4.04 2.24
C LEU A 6 -0.60 4.60 2.59
N TYR A 7 -0.56 5.63 3.41
CA TYR A 7 0.69 6.24 3.88
C TYR A 7 1.28 5.46 5.05
N GLY A 8 2.46 4.88 4.81
CA GLY A 8 3.27 4.19 5.82
C GLY A 8 4.33 5.08 6.49
N SER A 9 4.14 6.39 6.49
CA SER A 9 5.06 7.37 7.12
C SER A 9 4.40 8.02 8.34
N PRO A 10 5.14 8.25 9.45
CA PRO A 10 4.62 9.01 10.58
C PRO A 10 4.52 10.52 10.31
N HIS A 11 5.08 11.00 9.21
CA HIS A 11 5.21 12.44 8.93
C HIS A 11 4.31 12.88 7.79
N ARG A 12 3.20 13.58 8.10
CA ARG A 12 2.25 14.10 7.10
C ARG A 12 2.86 15.08 6.08
N LYS A 13 3.96 15.74 6.42
CA LYS A 13 4.71 16.66 5.54
C LYS A 13 6.10 16.14 5.19
N GLY A 14 6.35 14.85 5.46
CA GLY A 14 7.61 14.17 5.17
C GLY A 14 7.85 13.94 3.68
N THR A 15 9.03 13.40 3.36
CA THR A 15 9.45 13.15 1.97
C THR A 15 8.51 12.19 1.23
N THR A 16 7.93 11.20 1.92
CA THR A 16 6.94 10.29 1.32
C THR A 16 5.69 11.05 0.88
N ALA A 17 5.12 11.90 1.75
CA ALA A 17 3.96 12.71 1.40
C ALA A 17 4.26 13.70 0.26
N GLN A 18 5.41 14.37 0.32
CA GLN A 18 5.84 15.29 -0.73
C GLN A 18 5.98 14.59 -2.09
N LEU A 19 6.55 13.37 -2.12
CA LEU A 19 6.69 12.61 -3.36
C LEU A 19 5.35 12.15 -3.92
N THR A 20 4.42 11.74 -3.04
CA THR A 20 3.13 11.19 -3.43
C THR A 20 2.15 12.29 -3.89
N ALA A 21 2.28 13.52 -3.40
CA ALA A 21 1.36 14.60 -3.72
C ALA A 21 1.17 14.84 -5.23
N PRO A 22 2.21 15.02 -6.08
CA PRO A 22 2.01 15.20 -7.51
C PRO A 22 1.39 14.00 -8.23
N PHE A 23 1.56 12.78 -7.70
CA PHE A 23 0.89 11.58 -8.17
C PHE A 23 -0.62 11.64 -7.86
N ALA A 24 -0.98 11.93 -6.63
CA ALA A 24 -2.38 12.04 -6.19
C ALA A 24 -3.12 13.16 -6.94
N ASP A 25 -2.48 14.32 -7.10
CA ASP A 25 -3.02 15.44 -7.84
C ASP A 25 -3.27 15.11 -9.31
N GLU A 26 -2.37 14.35 -9.93
CA GLU A 26 -2.53 13.94 -11.33
C GLU A 26 -3.67 12.94 -11.51
N LEU A 27 -3.82 11.98 -10.58
CA LEU A 27 -4.97 11.06 -10.57
C LEU A 27 -6.29 11.82 -10.46
N ARG A 28 -6.38 12.81 -9.55
CA ARG A 28 -7.58 13.66 -9.41
C ARG A 28 -7.89 14.45 -10.68
N LYS A 29 -6.87 14.99 -11.35
CA LYS A 29 -7.04 15.67 -12.64
C LYS A 29 -7.57 14.75 -13.73
N CYS A 30 -7.19 13.48 -13.69
CA CYS A 30 -7.68 12.43 -14.59
C CYS A 30 -9.07 11.90 -14.18
N GLY A 31 -9.73 12.49 -13.19
CA GLY A 31 -11.08 12.13 -12.76
C GLY A 31 -11.17 10.97 -11.77
N ALA A 32 -10.05 10.57 -11.14
CA ALA A 32 -10.09 9.56 -10.08
C ALA A 32 -10.54 10.19 -8.74
N GLU A 33 -11.37 9.44 -8.01
CA GLU A 33 -11.65 9.69 -6.59
C GLU A 33 -10.50 9.13 -5.77
N VAL A 34 -9.72 10.00 -5.10
CA VAL A 34 -8.53 9.61 -4.34
C VAL A 34 -8.77 9.82 -2.85
N SER A 35 -8.79 8.72 -2.10
CA SER A 35 -8.77 8.69 -0.64
C SER A 35 -7.36 8.43 -0.13
N GLU A 36 -7.07 8.93 1.07
CA GLU A 36 -5.74 8.90 1.67
C GLU A 36 -5.85 8.47 3.14
N GLU A 37 -5.21 7.35 3.51
CA GLU A 37 -5.20 6.82 4.86
C GLU A 37 -3.77 6.71 5.42
N TRP A 38 -3.62 7.04 6.70
CA TRP A 38 -2.33 7.07 7.38
C TRP A 38 -2.23 5.93 8.38
N ILE A 39 -1.44 4.90 8.05
CA ILE A 39 -1.32 3.68 8.86
C ILE A 39 -0.80 3.99 10.27
N TYR A 40 0.04 5.00 10.44
CA TYR A 40 0.54 5.43 11.75
C TYR A 40 -0.51 6.08 12.66
N GLU A 41 -1.66 6.46 12.13
CA GLU A 41 -2.78 7.04 12.90
C GLU A 41 -3.85 5.99 13.23
N LYS A 42 -3.65 4.77 12.77
CA LYS A 42 -4.56 3.65 13.02
C LYS A 42 -4.10 2.83 14.22
N HIS A 43 -5.07 2.39 14.99
CA HIS A 43 -4.83 1.38 16.01
C HIS A 43 -4.79 0.00 15.34
N LEU A 44 -3.62 -0.62 15.28
CA LEU A 44 -3.40 -1.90 14.62
C LEU A 44 -2.67 -2.87 15.57
N GLU A 45 -3.38 -3.89 16.01
CA GLU A 45 -2.80 -4.98 16.77
C GLU A 45 -2.02 -5.96 15.88
N THR A 46 -0.97 -6.55 16.43
CA THR A 46 -0.16 -7.54 15.71
C THR A 46 -0.92 -8.86 15.50
N CYS A 47 -0.66 -9.54 14.40
CA CYS A 47 -1.23 -10.87 14.15
C CYS A 47 -0.74 -11.87 15.21
N ARG A 48 -1.67 -12.55 15.89
CA ARG A 48 -1.37 -13.60 16.89
C ARG A 48 -1.29 -15.00 16.28
N GLY A 49 -1.51 -15.15 14.98
CA GLY A 49 -1.53 -16.46 14.33
C GLY A 49 -2.65 -17.39 14.81
N CYS A 50 -3.73 -16.86 15.38
CA CYS A 50 -4.80 -17.65 16.01
C CYS A 50 -5.68 -18.42 15.02
N GLY A 51 -5.68 -18.05 13.72
CA GLY A 51 -6.44 -18.74 12.68
C GLY A 51 -7.95 -18.47 12.63
N VAL A 52 -8.53 -17.75 13.60
CA VAL A 52 -9.99 -17.53 13.71
C VAL A 52 -10.58 -16.90 12.44
N CYS A 53 -9.85 -15.96 11.81
CA CYS A 53 -10.30 -15.33 10.57
C CYS A 53 -10.48 -16.35 9.42
N GLN A 54 -9.87 -17.52 9.48
CA GLN A 54 -9.95 -18.54 8.42
C GLN A 54 -11.32 -19.24 8.38
N ASP A 55 -12.06 -19.22 9.47
CA ASP A 55 -13.38 -19.86 9.58
C ASP A 55 -14.54 -18.88 9.32
N ARG A 56 -14.25 -17.60 9.21
CA ARG A 56 -15.25 -16.55 8.98
C ARG A 56 -15.32 -16.18 7.50
N ILE A 57 -16.08 -16.97 6.75
CA ILE A 57 -16.20 -16.84 5.29
C ILE A 57 -17.01 -15.58 4.93
N GLY A 58 -16.55 -14.83 3.90
CA GLY A 58 -17.25 -13.65 3.38
C GLY A 58 -17.02 -12.34 4.13
N GLU A 59 -16.24 -12.36 5.20
CA GLU A 59 -15.87 -11.18 5.99
C GLU A 59 -14.37 -11.17 6.32
N VAL A 60 -13.82 -10.06 6.77
CA VAL A 60 -12.43 -9.96 7.24
C VAL A 60 -12.20 -10.90 8.42
N GLY A 61 -13.11 -10.88 9.39
CA GLY A 61 -13.24 -11.88 10.46
C GLY A 61 -12.07 -11.96 11.44
N CYS A 62 -11.21 -10.96 11.55
CA CYS A 62 -10.15 -10.92 12.55
C CYS A 62 -10.74 -10.80 13.96
N VAL A 63 -10.05 -11.38 14.96
CA VAL A 63 -10.48 -11.31 16.39
C VAL A 63 -10.19 -9.98 17.04
N HIS A 64 -9.27 -9.18 16.47
CA HIS A 64 -8.96 -7.86 16.99
C HIS A 64 -10.06 -6.87 16.59
N ASP A 65 -10.55 -6.13 17.57
CA ASP A 65 -11.44 -4.99 17.38
C ASP A 65 -10.58 -3.73 17.27
N ASP A 66 -10.14 -3.46 16.02
CA ASP A 66 -9.21 -2.39 15.69
C ASP A 66 -9.44 -1.90 14.23
N ASP A 67 -8.64 -0.95 13.77
CA ASP A 67 -8.81 -0.30 12.46
C ASP A 67 -8.44 -1.20 11.26
N PHE A 68 -8.06 -2.46 11.47
CA PHE A 68 -7.66 -3.35 10.38
C PHE A 68 -8.82 -3.71 9.45
N ALA A 69 -9.96 -4.12 9.99
CA ALA A 69 -11.09 -4.52 9.17
C ALA A 69 -11.64 -3.36 8.32
N PRO A 70 -11.86 -2.15 8.87
CA PRO A 70 -12.21 -0.97 8.09
C PRO A 70 -11.23 -0.66 6.95
N LEU A 71 -9.92 -0.76 7.18
CA LEU A 71 -8.91 -0.55 6.12
C LEU A 71 -8.99 -1.60 5.02
N VAL A 72 -9.27 -2.86 5.34
CA VAL A 72 -9.46 -3.92 4.35
C VAL A 72 -10.71 -3.66 3.52
N ASP A 73 -11.79 -3.19 4.13
CA ASP A 73 -13.02 -2.82 3.42
C ASP A 73 -12.80 -1.64 2.45
N GLU A 74 -12.00 -0.65 2.84
CA GLU A 74 -11.59 0.44 1.94
C GLU A 74 -10.76 -0.06 0.76
N ILE A 75 -9.83 -0.99 0.98
CA ILE A 75 -9.08 -1.66 -0.09
C ILE A 75 -10.03 -2.39 -1.03
N ALA A 76 -10.97 -3.15 -0.50
CA ALA A 76 -11.96 -3.90 -1.28
C ALA A 76 -12.88 -2.99 -2.11
N ALA A 77 -13.16 -1.78 -1.62
CA ALA A 77 -13.96 -0.76 -2.31
C ALA A 77 -13.19 0.04 -3.36
N SER A 78 -11.86 -0.12 -3.43
CA SER A 78 -10.98 0.64 -4.33
C SER A 78 -10.61 -0.17 -5.58
N ASP A 79 -10.40 0.51 -6.69
CA ASP A 79 -9.89 -0.10 -7.93
C ASP A 79 -8.36 -0.27 -7.88
N LEU A 80 -7.67 0.71 -7.26
CA LEU A 80 -6.22 0.74 -7.08
C LEU A 80 -5.86 1.09 -5.63
N VAL A 81 -4.93 0.34 -5.05
CA VAL A 81 -4.33 0.64 -3.74
C VAL A 81 -2.84 0.92 -3.89
N VAL A 82 -2.39 2.08 -3.39
CA VAL A 82 -0.99 2.49 -3.47
C VAL A 82 -0.38 2.53 -2.07
N PHE A 83 0.63 1.71 -1.83
CA PHE A 83 1.43 1.76 -0.61
C PHE A 83 2.50 2.84 -0.74
N ALA A 84 2.30 4.00 -0.12
CA ALA A 84 3.25 5.12 -0.08
C ALA A 84 4.03 5.09 1.23
N THR A 85 5.28 4.58 1.23
CA THR A 85 6.00 4.29 2.47
C THR A 85 7.49 4.62 2.38
N PRO A 86 8.12 5.09 3.48
CA PRO A 86 9.57 5.07 3.56
C PRO A 86 10.08 3.63 3.72
N ILE A 87 11.32 3.40 3.33
CA ILE A 87 12.04 2.16 3.63
C ILE A 87 12.92 2.38 4.86
N TYR A 88 12.70 1.60 5.90
CA TYR A 88 13.51 1.57 7.11
C TYR A 88 14.18 0.21 7.23
N ALA A 89 15.49 0.20 7.51
CA ALA A 89 16.27 -1.04 7.61
C ALA A 89 16.02 -2.01 6.43
N TRP A 90 16.01 -1.46 5.20
CA TRP A 90 15.74 -2.18 3.94
C TRP A 90 14.38 -2.87 3.83
N PHE A 91 13.45 -2.55 4.73
CA PHE A 91 12.09 -3.10 4.71
C PHE A 91 11.04 -2.06 5.12
N LEU A 92 9.83 -2.51 5.40
CA LEU A 92 8.71 -1.67 5.78
C LEU A 92 8.83 -1.17 7.23
N PRO A 93 8.30 0.02 7.53
CA PRO A 93 8.06 0.44 8.90
C PRO A 93 7.14 -0.54 9.66
N GLY A 94 7.34 -0.64 10.98
CA GLY A 94 6.61 -1.57 11.84
C GLY A 94 5.09 -1.58 11.64
N PRO A 95 4.38 -0.44 11.71
CA PRO A 95 2.92 -0.41 11.51
C PRO A 95 2.46 -0.92 10.15
N VAL A 96 3.21 -0.63 9.07
CA VAL A 96 2.89 -1.15 7.73
C VAL A 96 3.08 -2.66 7.68
N LYS A 97 4.15 -3.17 8.30
CA LYS A 97 4.38 -4.62 8.40
C LYS A 97 3.30 -5.31 9.22
N THR A 98 2.89 -4.72 10.34
CA THR A 98 1.79 -5.22 11.18
C THR A 98 0.49 -5.35 10.38
N PHE A 99 0.16 -4.35 9.57
CA PHE A 99 -0.99 -4.39 8.66
C PHE A 99 -0.85 -5.52 7.64
N MET A 100 0.30 -5.62 6.96
CA MET A 100 0.52 -6.63 5.93
C MET A 100 0.53 -8.07 6.46
N ASP A 101 0.99 -8.32 7.69
CA ASP A 101 0.98 -9.64 8.31
C ASP A 101 -0.43 -10.20 8.49
N ARG A 102 -1.41 -9.34 8.67
CA ARG A 102 -2.82 -9.71 8.78
C ARG A 102 -3.50 -9.80 7.42
N LEU A 103 -2.99 -9.04 6.45
CA LEU A 103 -3.60 -8.93 5.12
C LEU A 103 -3.54 -10.26 4.34
N ILE A 104 -2.55 -11.12 4.59
CA ILE A 104 -2.49 -12.43 3.91
C ILE A 104 -3.53 -13.42 4.42
N TYR A 105 -3.95 -13.31 5.69
CA TYR A 105 -4.85 -14.32 6.28
C TYR A 105 -6.31 -13.90 6.24
N ALA A 106 -6.60 -12.65 6.57
CA ALA A 106 -7.96 -12.21 6.80
C ALA A 106 -8.80 -12.11 5.51
N PRO A 107 -8.30 -11.56 4.39
CA PRO A 107 -9.07 -11.51 3.15
C PRO A 107 -9.14 -12.83 2.39
N ILE A 108 -8.21 -13.77 2.61
CA ILE A 108 -8.18 -15.07 1.93
C ILE A 108 -8.38 -16.19 2.93
N LYS A 109 -9.41 -17.02 2.72
CA LYS A 109 -9.76 -18.11 3.64
C LYS A 109 -9.10 -19.41 3.21
N LYS A 110 -8.60 -20.17 4.19
CA LYS A 110 -7.98 -21.49 3.96
C LYS A 110 -6.99 -21.48 2.79
N TYR A 111 -6.25 -20.35 2.66
CA TYR A 111 -5.30 -20.12 1.57
C TYR A 111 -5.90 -20.31 0.16
N GLY A 112 -7.19 -20.02 -0.01
CA GLY A 112 -7.90 -20.15 -1.29
C GLY A 112 -8.14 -21.58 -1.74
N ARG A 113 -7.88 -22.58 -0.92
CA ARG A 113 -7.94 -24.00 -1.33
C ARG A 113 -9.37 -24.53 -1.48
N GLU A 114 -10.31 -24.03 -0.70
CA GLU A 114 -11.68 -24.58 -0.61
C GLU A 114 -12.77 -23.50 -0.59
N THR A 115 -12.39 -22.24 -0.82
CA THR A 115 -13.30 -21.12 -0.62
C THR A 115 -13.34 -20.21 -1.84
N ALA A 116 -14.29 -19.26 -1.80
CA ALA A 116 -14.38 -18.18 -2.76
C ALA A 116 -13.05 -17.42 -2.90
N PRO A 117 -12.88 -16.66 -3.99
CA PRO A 117 -11.74 -15.76 -4.16
C PRO A 117 -11.54 -14.84 -2.95
N SER A 118 -10.32 -14.35 -2.77
CA SER A 118 -10.02 -13.33 -1.76
C SER A 118 -10.99 -12.14 -1.87
N LEU A 119 -11.31 -11.52 -0.74
CA LEU A 119 -12.11 -10.27 -0.71
C LEU A 119 -11.45 -9.14 -1.52
N LEU A 120 -10.15 -9.24 -1.80
CA LEU A 120 -9.37 -8.25 -2.55
C LEU A 120 -9.11 -8.68 -4.01
N SER A 121 -9.70 -9.79 -4.45
CA SER A 121 -9.48 -10.30 -5.81
C SER A 121 -9.89 -9.28 -6.87
N GLY A 122 -9.04 -9.14 -7.89
CA GLY A 122 -9.23 -8.21 -9.00
C GLY A 122 -8.81 -6.76 -8.71
N ARG A 123 -8.42 -6.42 -7.48
CA ARG A 123 -7.90 -5.08 -7.14
C ARG A 123 -6.48 -4.92 -7.65
N ALA A 124 -6.13 -3.69 -8.07
CA ALA A 124 -4.77 -3.37 -8.45
C ALA A 124 -3.97 -2.83 -7.25
N THR A 125 -2.65 -3.02 -7.25
CA THR A 125 -1.77 -2.43 -6.25
C THR A 125 -0.46 -1.94 -6.84
N ALA A 126 0.10 -0.87 -6.24
CA ALA A 126 1.37 -0.28 -6.62
C ALA A 126 2.12 0.25 -5.39
N ILE A 127 3.38 0.64 -5.58
CA ILE A 127 4.24 1.13 -4.51
C ILE A 127 4.80 2.51 -4.86
N ILE A 128 4.83 3.41 -3.88
CA ILE A 128 5.64 4.63 -3.88
C ILE A 128 6.58 4.56 -2.68
N VAL A 129 7.91 4.62 -2.90
CA VAL A 129 8.88 4.54 -1.82
C VAL A 129 9.79 5.74 -1.72
N THR A 130 10.18 6.07 -0.48
CA THR A 130 11.28 6.98 -0.19
C THR A 130 12.32 6.28 0.68
N SER A 131 13.59 6.55 0.47
CA SER A 131 14.69 5.94 1.24
C SER A 131 15.95 6.81 1.19
N GLY A 132 16.84 6.65 2.17
CA GLY A 132 18.13 7.34 2.20
C GLY A 132 19.12 6.82 1.15
N TYR A 133 18.86 5.66 0.55
CA TYR A 133 19.63 5.07 -0.55
C TYR A 133 18.80 5.07 -1.85
N PRO A 134 19.40 4.79 -3.01
CA PRO A 134 18.65 4.70 -4.27
C PRO A 134 17.47 3.72 -4.16
N PRO A 135 16.23 4.14 -4.49
CA PRO A 135 15.05 3.28 -4.33
C PRO A 135 15.16 1.91 -5.00
N LYS A 136 15.82 1.83 -6.16
CA LYS A 136 16.07 0.55 -6.87
C LYS A 136 16.84 -0.49 -6.06
N GLU A 137 17.62 -0.04 -5.06
CA GLU A 137 18.41 -0.91 -4.18
C GLU A 137 17.64 -1.31 -2.92
N THR A 138 16.69 -0.48 -2.50
CA THR A 138 16.00 -0.63 -1.22
C THR A 138 14.58 -1.15 -1.34
N VAL A 139 13.93 -1.00 -2.48
CA VAL A 139 12.54 -1.43 -2.69
C VAL A 139 12.40 -2.95 -2.84
N VAL A 140 13.45 -3.63 -3.27
CA VAL A 140 13.40 -5.04 -3.71
C VAL A 140 12.76 -5.98 -2.70
N PRO A 141 13.11 -5.97 -1.39
CA PRO A 141 12.46 -6.87 -0.44
C PRO A 141 10.97 -6.60 -0.28
N PHE A 142 10.57 -5.34 -0.28
CA PHE A 142 9.15 -4.97 -0.20
C PHE A 142 8.41 -5.30 -1.49
N GLU A 143 8.97 -4.97 -2.64
CA GLU A 143 8.37 -5.29 -3.94
C GLU A 143 8.11 -6.79 -4.08
N MET A 144 9.12 -7.62 -3.77
CA MET A 144 8.98 -9.06 -3.81
C MET A 144 7.88 -9.57 -2.86
N SER A 145 7.84 -9.03 -1.65
CA SER A 145 6.82 -9.36 -0.65
C SER A 145 5.42 -8.99 -1.15
N LEU A 146 5.24 -7.76 -1.68
CA LEU A 146 3.93 -7.30 -2.16
C LEU A 146 3.48 -8.06 -3.42
N ARG A 147 4.40 -8.41 -4.33
CA ARG A 147 4.08 -9.28 -5.49
C ARG A 147 3.52 -10.63 -5.04
N LYS A 148 4.19 -11.28 -4.08
CA LYS A 148 3.74 -12.57 -3.54
C LYS A 148 2.40 -12.45 -2.81
N LEU A 149 2.24 -11.41 -2.02
CA LEU A 149 0.96 -11.11 -1.37
C LEU A 149 -0.15 -10.88 -2.40
N SER A 150 0.13 -10.11 -3.44
CA SER A 150 -0.83 -9.85 -4.53
C SER A 150 -1.24 -11.13 -5.26
N GLU A 151 -0.29 -12.00 -5.59
CA GLU A 151 -0.56 -13.32 -6.17
C GLU A 151 -1.50 -14.14 -5.28
N CYS A 152 -1.22 -14.20 -3.96
CA CYS A 152 -2.06 -14.93 -3.01
C CYS A 152 -3.47 -14.33 -2.89
N LEU A 153 -3.59 -13.02 -2.96
CA LEU A 153 -4.86 -12.29 -2.80
C LEU A 153 -5.65 -12.13 -4.11
N GLY A 154 -5.10 -12.58 -5.24
CA GLY A 154 -5.72 -12.36 -6.56
C GLY A 154 -5.73 -10.89 -6.99
N MET A 155 -4.77 -10.10 -6.50
CA MET A 155 -4.59 -8.70 -6.86
C MET A 155 -3.60 -8.56 -8.02
N ASN A 156 -3.69 -7.44 -8.75
CA ASN A 156 -2.80 -7.12 -9.86
C ASN A 156 -1.73 -6.13 -9.40
N TYR A 157 -0.48 -6.58 -9.25
CA TYR A 157 0.63 -5.68 -8.96
C TYR A 157 1.09 -4.94 -10.23
N LEU A 158 1.04 -3.60 -10.22
CA LEU A 158 1.27 -2.78 -11.41
C LEU A 158 2.68 -2.16 -11.49
N GLY A 159 3.43 -2.13 -10.39
CA GLY A 159 4.77 -1.58 -10.37
C GLY A 159 5.05 -0.62 -9.22
N TRP A 160 6.21 0.05 -9.28
CA TRP A 160 6.62 1.01 -8.26
C TRP A 160 7.30 2.25 -8.83
N SER A 161 7.28 3.34 -8.05
CA SER A 161 8.12 4.52 -8.23
C SER A 161 8.70 4.97 -6.90
N GLY A 162 9.73 5.82 -6.90
CA GLY A 162 10.34 6.20 -5.64
C GLY A 162 11.32 7.37 -5.74
N GLY A 163 11.79 7.86 -4.58
CA GLY A 163 12.73 8.96 -4.49
C GLY A 163 13.75 8.78 -3.37
N THR A 164 15.01 9.13 -3.65
CA THR A 164 16.05 9.17 -2.62
C THR A 164 15.86 10.41 -1.75
N ASP A 165 15.77 10.19 -0.43
CA ASP A 165 15.75 11.26 0.59
C ASP A 165 17.17 11.79 0.76
N PRO A 166 17.42 13.07 0.53
CA PRO A 166 18.75 13.65 0.65
C PRO A 166 19.16 13.91 2.11
N GLY A 167 18.29 13.63 3.07
CA GLY A 167 18.52 13.85 4.50
C GLY A 167 18.00 15.20 5.02
N LYS A 168 18.02 15.31 6.36
CA LYS A 168 17.48 16.47 7.09
C LYS A 168 18.03 17.81 6.61
N GLY A 169 17.14 18.77 6.43
CA GLY A 169 17.48 20.15 6.06
C GLY A 169 17.77 20.36 4.56
N LYS A 170 17.68 19.33 3.74
CA LYS A 170 17.86 19.44 2.29
C LYS A 170 16.53 19.46 1.56
N VAL A 171 16.47 20.17 0.43
CA VAL A 171 15.30 20.17 -0.45
C VAL A 171 15.13 18.81 -1.09
N PHE A 172 13.98 18.19 -0.86
CA PHE A 172 13.68 16.86 -1.37
C PHE A 172 13.07 16.87 -2.77
N MET A 173 12.04 17.72 -2.98
CA MET A 173 11.32 17.75 -4.26
C MET A 173 12.06 18.59 -5.30
N ASN A 174 11.91 18.20 -6.56
CA ASN A 174 12.35 18.93 -7.73
C ASN A 174 11.47 18.56 -8.94
N GLU A 175 11.56 19.33 -10.00
CA GLU A 175 10.76 19.14 -11.21
C GLU A 175 10.86 17.72 -11.80
N LYS A 176 12.05 17.12 -11.80
CA LYS A 176 12.26 15.74 -12.29
C LYS A 176 11.47 14.71 -11.48
N LYS A 177 11.42 14.86 -10.15
CA LYS A 177 10.63 13.96 -9.28
C LYS A 177 9.14 14.18 -9.49
N GLU A 178 8.69 15.44 -9.59
CA GLU A 178 7.29 15.76 -9.88
C GLU A 178 6.83 15.13 -11.19
N GLN A 179 7.56 15.39 -12.27
CA GLN A 179 7.23 14.84 -13.59
C GLN A 179 7.19 13.32 -13.59
N ARG A 180 8.15 12.67 -12.91
CA ARG A 180 8.15 11.21 -12.77
C ARG A 180 6.91 10.71 -12.06
N MET A 181 6.47 11.37 -11.00
CA MET A 181 5.29 10.94 -10.24
C MET A 181 3.99 11.15 -11.01
N ARG A 182 3.89 12.24 -11.80
CA ARG A 182 2.78 12.44 -12.74
C ARG A 182 2.76 11.36 -13.83
N SER A 183 3.93 11.07 -14.43
CA SER A 183 4.05 10.01 -15.42
C SER A 183 3.70 8.64 -14.86
N PHE A 184 4.04 8.36 -13.60
CA PHE A 184 3.68 7.12 -12.94
C PHE A 184 2.15 7.00 -12.74
N ALA A 185 1.45 8.09 -12.44
CA ALA A 185 -0.01 8.09 -12.41
C ALA A 185 -0.63 7.67 -13.75
N HIS A 186 -0.17 8.28 -14.86
CA HIS A 186 -0.64 7.90 -16.20
C HIS A 186 -0.29 6.46 -16.57
N GLU A 187 0.91 5.98 -16.19
CA GLU A 187 1.31 4.59 -16.39
C GLU A 187 0.36 3.62 -15.71
N LEU A 188 0.01 3.88 -14.44
CA LEU A 188 -0.92 3.01 -13.70
C LEU A 188 -2.33 3.07 -14.29
N LEU A 189 -2.82 4.25 -14.65
CA LEU A 189 -4.13 4.43 -15.28
C LEU A 189 -4.26 3.65 -16.60
N SER A 190 -3.18 3.55 -17.36
CA SER A 190 -3.18 2.81 -18.64
C SER A 190 -3.21 1.28 -18.49
N LYS A 191 -2.97 0.78 -17.27
CA LYS A 191 -2.94 -0.66 -16.94
C LYS A 191 -4.20 -1.15 -16.23
N LEU A 192 -5.09 -0.22 -15.84
CA LEU A 192 -6.37 -0.47 -15.18
C LEU A 192 -7.50 -0.56 -16.18
#